data_f6d47538a5d02650df5920652490e886
#
_entry.id   f6d47538a5d02650df5920652490e886
#
_cell.length_a   1.000
_cell.length_b   1.000
_cell.length_c   1.000
_cell.angle_alpha   90.00
_cell.angle_beta   90.00
_cell.angle_gamma   90.00
#
_symmetry.space_group_name_H-M   'P 1'
#
loop_
_entity.id
_entity.type
_entity.pdbx_description
1 polymer ?
#
loop_
_entity_poly.entity_id
_entity_poly.type
_entity_poly.pdbx_seq_one_letter_code
_entity_poly.pdbx_strand_id
1 'polypeptide(L)'
;MRPARSIRRLGVAVLSVFSLLAYPVAGQAAGPDPVLLIHGWRADASAWDVMGQRFAALDGRTVVALTLPGNDNVVNGQYIRDQVAALGWSRLDIVGVSMGALSARYYVKSLNGAAIVDAYVSLGGPQYGIMSACFLPQSQGGQMCTYSSFLKALNTGDDTPGAVRYMTLWGGSDTTVPQSSTKLDGGACYVTVPKVVHTAYEEDVAVFNAVVRAVDGGTTWCPGTIK
;
A
#
# COMPACT_ATOMS: atom_id res chain seq x y z
N MET A 1 -78.27 -26.32 -47.81
CA MET A 1 -77.41 -25.92 -46.73
C MET A 1 -76.10 -26.69 -46.79
N ARG A 2 -74.98 -26.04 -47.18
CA ARG A 2 -73.64 -26.67 -47.21
C ARG A 2 -72.77 -25.99 -46.15
N PRO A 3 -71.99 -26.69 -45.29
CA PRO A 3 -71.15 -26.05 -44.30
C PRO A 3 -69.84 -25.54 -44.88
N ALA A 4 -69.42 -24.39 -44.42
CA ALA A 4 -68.16 -23.76 -44.81
C ALA A 4 -66.97 -24.49 -44.20
N ARG A 5 -65.95 -24.76 -45.02
CA ARG A 5 -64.63 -25.26 -44.58
C ARG A 5 -63.72 -24.14 -44.15
N SER A 6 -63.38 -24.18 -42.86
CA SER A 6 -62.36 -23.31 -42.29
C SER A 6 -60.95 -23.76 -42.67
N ILE A 7 -60.18 -22.94 -43.34
CA ILE A 7 -58.78 -23.15 -43.66
C ILE A 7 -57.93 -22.59 -42.50
N ARG A 8 -57.31 -23.47 -41.72
CA ARG A 8 -56.29 -23.09 -40.73
C ARG A 8 -54.96 -22.80 -41.44
N ARG A 9 -54.52 -21.54 -41.38
CA ARG A 9 -53.17 -21.15 -41.81
C ARG A 9 -52.20 -21.52 -40.70
N LEU A 10 -51.25 -22.43 -40.96
CA LEU A 10 -50.08 -22.66 -40.11
C LEU A 10 -49.10 -21.46 -40.33
N GLY A 11 -48.91 -20.69 -39.31
CA GLY A 11 -47.83 -19.70 -39.25
C GLY A 11 -46.52 -20.39 -38.87
N VAL A 12 -45.54 -20.33 -39.75
CA VAL A 12 -44.16 -20.76 -39.47
C VAL A 12 -43.46 -19.61 -38.78
N ALA A 13 -43.18 -19.77 -37.48
CA ALA A 13 -42.33 -18.80 -36.73
C ALA A 13 -40.86 -19.11 -37.05
N VAL A 14 -40.21 -18.21 -37.77
CA VAL A 14 -38.76 -18.27 -37.95
C VAL A 14 -38.10 -17.68 -36.71
N LEU A 15 -37.53 -18.52 -35.85
CA LEU A 15 -36.66 -18.08 -34.75
C LEU A 15 -35.29 -17.69 -35.33
N SER A 16 -35.03 -16.40 -35.43
CA SER A 16 -33.68 -15.90 -35.72
C SER A 16 -32.83 -15.98 -34.46
N VAL A 17 -31.91 -16.93 -34.40
CA VAL A 17 -30.91 -17.04 -33.35
C VAL A 17 -29.83 -16.00 -33.66
N PHE A 18 -29.87 -14.86 -32.95
CA PHE A 18 -28.73 -13.90 -32.93
C PHE A 18 -27.62 -14.49 -32.05
N SER A 19 -26.62 -15.09 -32.69
CA SER A 19 -25.37 -15.43 -32.02
C SER A 19 -24.61 -14.14 -31.71
N LEU A 20 -24.67 -13.69 -30.46
CA LEU A 20 -23.77 -12.66 -29.92
C LEU A 20 -22.35 -13.23 -29.88
N LEU A 21 -21.56 -12.96 -30.90
CA LEU A 21 -20.10 -13.14 -30.84
C LEU A 21 -19.56 -12.16 -29.81
N ALA A 22 -19.29 -12.62 -28.60
CA ALA A 22 -18.51 -11.89 -27.62
C ALA A 22 -17.07 -11.80 -28.15
N TYR A 23 -16.71 -10.65 -28.72
CA TYR A 23 -15.32 -10.34 -29.00
C TYR A 23 -14.60 -10.23 -27.63
N PRO A 24 -13.45 -10.89 -27.42
CA PRO A 24 -12.66 -10.64 -26.24
C PRO A 24 -12.26 -9.15 -26.30
N VAL A 25 -12.73 -8.38 -25.33
CA VAL A 25 -12.16 -7.04 -25.07
C VAL A 25 -10.69 -7.29 -24.80
N ALA A 26 -9.82 -6.87 -25.70
CA ALA A 26 -8.39 -6.86 -25.44
C ALA A 26 -8.20 -6.10 -24.14
N GLY A 27 -7.74 -6.79 -23.09
CA GLY A 27 -7.50 -6.19 -21.80
C GLY A 27 -6.57 -4.99 -22.03
N GLN A 28 -7.07 -3.79 -21.79
CA GLN A 28 -6.19 -2.65 -21.61
C GLN A 28 -5.17 -3.08 -20.58
N ALA A 29 -3.88 -2.96 -20.90
CA ALA A 29 -2.84 -3.14 -19.89
C ALA A 29 -3.23 -2.24 -18.72
N ALA A 30 -3.47 -2.83 -17.56
CA ALA A 30 -3.76 -2.05 -16.36
C ALA A 30 -2.61 -1.06 -16.20
N GLY A 31 -2.93 0.23 -16.06
CA GLY A 31 -1.92 1.23 -15.73
C GLY A 31 -1.20 0.86 -14.42
N PRO A 32 -0.17 1.62 -14.02
CA PRO A 32 0.52 1.36 -12.75
C PRO A 32 -0.47 1.39 -11.59
N ASP A 33 -0.24 0.55 -10.60
CA ASP A 33 -1.09 0.51 -9.40
C ASP A 33 -1.09 1.88 -8.70
N PRO A 34 -2.22 2.31 -8.10
CA PRO A 34 -2.26 3.54 -7.33
C PRO A 34 -1.41 3.42 -6.06
N VAL A 35 -0.84 4.54 -5.63
CA VAL A 35 0.02 4.61 -4.44
C VAL A 35 -0.69 5.34 -3.32
N LEU A 36 -0.73 4.71 -2.14
CA LEU A 36 -1.22 5.30 -0.90
C LEU A 36 -0.04 5.72 -0.01
N LEU A 37 0.01 6.99 0.36
CA LEU A 37 1.09 7.58 1.15
C LEU A 37 0.62 7.87 2.58
N ILE A 38 1.38 7.36 3.57
CA ILE A 38 1.01 7.40 4.99
C ILE A 38 2.10 8.14 5.78
N HIS A 39 1.77 9.32 6.28
CA HIS A 39 2.70 10.19 7.01
C HIS A 39 3.12 9.65 8.39
N GLY A 40 4.19 10.22 8.95
CA GLY A 40 4.75 9.87 10.24
C GLY A 40 4.02 10.52 11.44
N TRP A 41 4.64 10.39 12.59
CA TRP A 41 4.13 10.91 13.86
C TRP A 41 3.96 12.44 13.83
N ARG A 42 2.74 12.92 14.20
CA ARG A 42 2.38 14.35 14.26
C ARG A 42 2.54 15.12 12.95
N ALA A 43 2.58 14.42 11.81
CA ALA A 43 2.54 15.04 10.50
C ALA A 43 1.11 14.98 9.91
N ASP A 44 0.96 15.32 8.66
CA ASP A 44 -0.25 15.22 7.86
C ASP A 44 0.08 14.89 6.38
N ALA A 45 -0.93 14.87 5.53
CA ALA A 45 -0.78 14.50 4.12
C ALA A 45 0.18 15.43 3.34
N SER A 46 0.36 16.69 3.74
CA SER A 46 1.23 17.64 3.04
C SER A 46 2.72 17.26 3.08
N ALA A 47 3.13 16.41 4.03
CA ALA A 47 4.48 15.86 4.06
C ALA A 47 4.86 15.15 2.75
N TRP A 48 3.88 14.69 1.98
CA TRP A 48 4.06 13.93 0.75
C TRP A 48 3.97 14.75 -0.54
N ASP A 49 3.82 16.07 -0.47
CA ASP A 49 3.62 16.94 -1.65
C ASP A 49 4.73 16.76 -2.70
N VAL A 50 5.99 16.70 -2.27
CA VAL A 50 7.15 16.53 -3.17
C VAL A 50 7.12 15.15 -3.83
N MET A 51 6.89 14.08 -3.07
CA MET A 51 6.82 12.72 -3.62
C MET A 51 5.62 12.56 -4.55
N GLY A 52 4.46 13.09 -4.21
CA GLY A 52 3.27 13.10 -5.06
C GLY A 52 3.50 13.80 -6.40
N GLN A 53 4.14 14.99 -6.38
CA GLN A 53 4.51 15.72 -7.60
C GLN A 53 5.49 14.93 -8.48
N ARG A 54 6.45 14.20 -7.88
CA ARG A 54 7.38 13.36 -8.62
C ARG A 54 6.68 12.18 -9.30
N PHE A 55 5.75 11.52 -8.64
CA PHE A 55 4.93 10.47 -9.27
C PHE A 55 4.08 11.02 -10.41
N ALA A 56 3.44 12.17 -10.22
CA ALA A 56 2.67 12.82 -11.27
C ALA A 56 3.52 13.15 -12.51
N ALA A 57 4.76 13.58 -12.29
CA ALA A 57 5.70 13.88 -13.37
C ALA A 57 6.30 12.64 -14.04
N LEU A 58 6.40 11.51 -13.32
CA LEU A 58 7.02 10.28 -13.81
C LEU A 58 6.11 9.54 -14.78
N ASP A 59 4.89 9.21 -14.37
CA ASP A 59 3.98 8.35 -15.13
C ASP A 59 2.49 8.68 -14.93
N GLY A 60 2.19 9.70 -14.14
CA GLY A 60 0.81 10.16 -13.90
C GLY A 60 -0.04 9.16 -13.10
N ARG A 61 0.57 8.18 -12.40
CA ARG A 61 -0.21 7.24 -11.57
C ARG A 61 -1.01 7.97 -10.50
N THR A 62 -2.12 7.37 -10.09
CA THR A 62 -2.94 7.90 -9.00
C THR A 62 -2.17 7.80 -7.68
N VAL A 63 -2.02 8.93 -6.99
CA VAL A 63 -1.39 9.01 -5.67
C VAL A 63 -2.37 9.67 -4.70
N VAL A 64 -2.57 9.05 -3.55
CA VAL A 64 -3.39 9.60 -2.47
C VAL A 64 -2.55 9.63 -1.19
N ALA A 65 -2.39 10.80 -0.59
CA ALA A 65 -1.80 10.96 0.74
C ALA A 65 -2.92 11.09 1.77
N LEU A 66 -2.87 10.29 2.84
CA LEU A 66 -3.86 10.35 3.91
C LEU A 66 -3.36 11.20 5.07
N THR A 67 -4.23 12.06 5.62
CA THR A 67 -4.04 12.61 6.96
C THR A 67 -4.65 11.64 7.97
N LEU A 68 -3.79 11.04 8.80
CA LEU A 68 -4.20 10.08 9.82
C LEU A 68 -4.96 10.78 10.96
N PRO A 69 -5.93 10.09 11.59
CA PRO A 69 -6.75 10.69 12.66
C PRO A 69 -5.98 10.96 13.96
N GLY A 70 -4.77 10.40 14.12
CA GLY A 70 -3.96 10.59 15.33
C GLY A 70 -2.69 9.77 15.35
N ASN A 71 -2.23 9.45 16.57
CA ASN A 71 -0.97 8.75 16.79
C ASN A 71 -1.14 7.33 17.35
N ASP A 72 -2.32 6.72 17.18
CA ASP A 72 -2.62 5.34 17.52
C ASP A 72 -2.60 4.48 16.24
N ASN A 73 -1.66 3.54 16.16
CA ASN A 73 -1.46 2.73 14.96
C ASN A 73 -2.63 1.77 14.67
N VAL A 74 -3.37 1.35 15.69
CA VAL A 74 -4.55 0.49 15.49
C VAL A 74 -5.68 1.30 14.87
N VAL A 75 -5.97 2.48 15.42
CA VAL A 75 -6.97 3.41 14.88
C VAL A 75 -6.59 3.84 13.46
N ASN A 76 -5.32 4.19 13.25
CA ASN A 76 -4.80 4.58 11.95
C ASN A 76 -4.91 3.45 10.91
N GLY A 77 -4.58 2.21 11.28
CA GLY A 77 -4.71 1.08 10.37
C GLY A 77 -6.16 0.76 10.00
N GLN A 78 -7.10 0.92 10.94
CA GLN A 78 -8.53 0.82 10.66
C GLN A 78 -8.99 1.93 9.72
N TYR A 79 -8.53 3.15 9.95
CA TYR A 79 -8.81 4.29 9.07
C TYR A 79 -8.25 4.05 7.66
N ILE A 80 -7.00 3.55 7.52
CA ILE A 80 -6.42 3.19 6.22
C ILE A 80 -7.30 2.16 5.49
N ARG A 81 -7.74 1.10 6.18
CA ARG A 81 -8.67 0.10 5.61
C ARG A 81 -9.94 0.76 5.06
N ASP A 82 -10.54 1.63 5.86
CA ASP A 82 -11.81 2.27 5.50
C ASP A 82 -11.64 3.24 4.32
N GLN A 83 -10.52 3.97 4.26
CA GLN A 83 -10.18 4.83 3.13
C GLN A 83 -9.92 4.03 1.85
N VAL A 84 -9.18 2.92 1.93
CA VAL A 84 -8.94 2.03 0.78
C VAL A 84 -10.26 1.46 0.25
N ALA A 85 -11.17 1.06 1.14
CA ALA A 85 -12.50 0.60 0.75
C ALA A 85 -13.33 1.71 0.07
N ALA A 86 -13.26 2.94 0.57
CA ALA A 86 -13.94 4.09 -0.01
C ALA A 86 -13.38 4.50 -1.39
N LEU A 87 -12.06 4.32 -1.60
CA LEU A 87 -11.40 4.55 -2.90
C LEU A 87 -11.78 3.49 -3.94
N GLY A 88 -12.30 2.33 -3.52
CA GLY A 88 -12.72 1.25 -4.41
C GLY A 88 -11.56 0.56 -5.15
N TRP A 89 -10.33 0.67 -4.63
CA TRP A 89 -9.17 0.06 -5.26
C TRP A 89 -9.13 -1.45 -5.00
N SER A 90 -8.95 -2.21 -6.07
CA SER A 90 -8.75 -3.67 -6.01
C SER A 90 -7.28 -4.08 -5.90
N ARG A 91 -6.37 -3.14 -6.19
CA ARG A 91 -4.91 -3.25 -6.05
C ARG A 91 -4.34 -1.89 -5.70
N LEU A 92 -3.30 -1.85 -4.90
CA LEU A 92 -2.56 -0.63 -4.57
C LEU A 92 -1.16 -0.97 -4.06
N ASP A 93 -0.30 0.05 -4.11
CA ASP A 93 0.96 0.08 -3.35
C ASP A 93 0.78 1.00 -2.13
N ILE A 94 1.45 0.69 -1.03
CA ILE A 94 1.40 1.49 0.18
C ILE A 94 2.80 1.87 0.66
N VAL A 95 3.02 3.16 0.87
CA VAL A 95 4.28 3.72 1.35
C VAL A 95 4.02 4.46 2.66
N GLY A 96 4.71 4.05 3.71
CA GLY A 96 4.59 4.68 5.01
C GLY A 96 5.94 5.15 5.54
N VAL A 97 5.98 6.32 6.17
CA VAL A 97 7.18 6.84 6.82
C VAL A 97 7.04 6.74 8.34
N SER A 98 8.11 6.36 9.05
CA SER A 98 8.15 6.37 10.51
C SER A 98 6.96 5.62 11.14
N MET A 99 6.17 6.27 12.02
CA MET A 99 4.94 5.72 12.59
C MET A 99 3.94 5.27 11.52
N GLY A 100 3.83 6.00 10.40
CA GLY A 100 2.92 5.66 9.32
C GLY A 100 3.22 4.29 8.71
N ALA A 101 4.49 3.88 8.69
CA ALA A 101 4.86 2.52 8.27
C ALA A 101 4.27 1.45 9.19
N LEU A 102 4.22 1.68 10.51
CA LEU A 102 3.58 0.75 11.44
C LEU A 102 2.07 0.68 11.25
N SER A 103 1.42 1.84 11.07
CA SER A 103 -0.02 1.93 10.79
C SER A 103 -0.39 1.19 9.50
N ALA A 104 0.41 1.40 8.44
CA ALA A 104 0.26 0.71 7.17
C ALA A 104 0.49 -0.80 7.30
N ARG A 105 1.54 -1.22 8.04
CA ARG A 105 1.80 -2.65 8.28
C ARG A 105 0.68 -3.31 9.08
N TYR A 106 0.12 -2.61 10.07
CA TYR A 106 -1.03 -3.12 10.81
C TYR A 106 -2.24 -3.35 9.88
N TYR A 107 -2.50 -2.44 8.96
CA TYR A 107 -3.51 -2.65 7.91
C TYR A 107 -3.18 -3.88 7.06
N VAL A 108 -1.97 -3.95 6.51
CA VAL A 108 -1.55 -5.05 5.61
C VAL A 108 -1.65 -6.40 6.30
N LYS A 109 -1.06 -6.52 7.50
CA LYS A 109 -0.91 -7.80 8.20
C LYS A 109 -2.16 -8.22 8.97
N SER A 110 -2.82 -7.27 9.66
CA SER A 110 -3.85 -7.58 10.65
C SER A 110 -5.28 -7.31 10.19
N LEU A 111 -5.46 -6.52 9.11
CA LEU A 111 -6.76 -6.10 8.61
C LEU A 111 -7.03 -6.55 7.16
N ASN A 112 -6.37 -7.65 6.75
CA ASN A 112 -6.50 -8.28 5.44
C ASN A 112 -6.01 -7.43 4.24
N GLY A 113 -5.20 -6.39 4.48
CA GLY A 113 -4.64 -5.55 3.40
C GLY A 113 -3.75 -6.33 2.42
N ALA A 114 -3.09 -7.41 2.90
CA ALA A 114 -2.24 -8.26 2.06
C ALA A 114 -2.97 -8.92 0.87
N ALA A 115 -4.31 -8.92 0.87
CA ALA A 115 -5.10 -9.45 -0.25
C ALA A 115 -5.08 -8.54 -1.49
N ILE A 116 -4.81 -7.23 -1.32
CA ILE A 116 -4.88 -6.24 -2.39
C ILE A 116 -3.66 -5.32 -2.48
N VAL A 117 -2.78 -5.32 -1.47
CA VAL A 117 -1.52 -4.56 -1.50
C VAL A 117 -0.48 -5.35 -2.27
N ASP A 118 0.08 -4.73 -3.32
CA ASP A 118 1.11 -5.35 -4.15
C ASP A 118 2.53 -5.05 -3.62
N ALA A 119 2.79 -3.79 -3.22
CA ALA A 119 4.00 -3.44 -2.52
C ALA A 119 3.73 -2.67 -1.22
N TYR A 120 4.44 -3.05 -0.16
CA TYR A 120 4.52 -2.33 1.10
C TYR A 120 5.93 -1.77 1.25
N VAL A 121 6.04 -0.44 1.37
CA VAL A 121 7.31 0.26 1.52
C VAL A 121 7.35 1.01 2.84
N SER A 122 8.32 0.68 3.68
CA SER A 122 8.58 1.29 4.98
C SER A 122 9.80 2.20 4.91
N LEU A 123 9.61 3.49 5.07
CA LEU A 123 10.68 4.49 5.10
C LEU A 123 11.00 4.85 6.56
N GLY A 124 12.12 4.38 7.07
CA GLY A 124 12.53 4.63 8.47
C GLY A 124 11.48 4.18 9.51
N GLY A 125 10.68 3.17 9.20
CA GLY A 125 9.65 2.67 10.11
C GLY A 125 10.25 1.89 11.28
N PRO A 126 9.89 2.21 12.55
CA PRO A 126 10.40 1.52 13.73
C PRO A 126 9.68 0.17 13.94
N GLN A 127 9.93 -0.80 13.07
CA GLN A 127 9.24 -2.08 13.02
C GLN A 127 9.40 -2.88 14.34
N TYR A 128 10.55 -2.75 14.99
CA TYR A 128 10.82 -3.34 16.32
C TYR A 128 10.92 -2.27 17.43
N GLY A 129 10.45 -1.06 17.15
CA GLY A 129 10.29 0.02 18.11
C GLY A 129 11.54 0.86 18.35
N ILE A 130 11.34 1.91 19.13
CA ILE A 130 12.38 2.84 19.60
C ILE A 130 12.20 3.10 21.10
N MET A 131 13.31 3.20 21.82
CA MET A 131 13.29 3.39 23.27
C MET A 131 12.67 4.73 23.67
N SER A 132 12.89 5.80 22.90
CA SER A 132 12.35 7.13 23.18
C SER A 132 10.81 7.15 23.22
N ALA A 133 10.14 6.28 22.46
CA ALA A 133 8.68 6.19 22.48
C ALA A 133 8.14 5.55 23.77
N CYS A 134 8.96 4.89 24.58
CA CYS A 134 8.52 4.27 25.84
C CYS A 134 8.08 5.29 26.91
N PHE A 135 8.44 6.55 26.74
CA PHE A 135 8.00 7.63 27.62
C PHE A 135 6.70 8.30 27.19
N LEU A 136 6.08 7.83 26.10
CA LEU A 136 4.85 8.38 25.57
C LEU A 136 3.63 7.52 25.96
N PRO A 137 2.45 8.14 26.18
CA PRO A 137 1.21 7.38 26.27
C PRO A 137 0.97 6.57 24.99
N GLN A 138 0.30 5.41 25.14
CA GLN A 138 0.05 4.49 24.01
C GLN A 138 -0.63 5.19 22.80
N SER A 139 -1.66 6.01 23.07
CA SER A 139 -2.41 6.77 22.05
C SER A 139 -1.66 8.00 21.50
N GLN A 140 -0.47 8.30 22.01
CA GLN A 140 0.33 9.47 21.62
C GLN A 140 1.66 9.07 20.96
N GLY A 141 1.77 7.83 20.50
CA GLY A 141 2.99 7.29 19.89
C GLY A 141 3.70 6.23 20.73
N GLY A 142 3.25 5.98 21.97
CA GLY A 142 3.84 4.96 22.85
C GLY A 142 3.77 3.54 22.30
N GLN A 143 2.91 3.28 21.31
CA GLN A 143 2.89 2.02 20.58
C GLN A 143 4.20 1.75 19.80
N MET A 144 5.00 2.77 19.49
CA MET A 144 6.34 2.63 18.91
C MET A 144 7.40 2.22 19.95
N CYS A 145 7.07 2.15 21.25
CA CYS A 145 7.99 1.64 22.27
C CYS A 145 8.36 0.18 21.99
N THR A 146 9.65 -0.14 22.04
CA THR A 146 10.18 -1.50 21.80
C THR A 146 9.47 -2.59 22.62
N TYR A 147 8.96 -2.23 23.79
CA TYR A 147 8.27 -3.17 24.71
C TYR A 147 6.74 -3.07 24.66
N SER A 148 6.18 -2.32 23.70
CA SER A 148 4.74 -2.15 23.62
C SER A 148 4.02 -3.47 23.29
N SER A 149 2.82 -3.65 23.85
CA SER A 149 1.96 -4.78 23.50
C SER A 149 1.55 -4.76 22.01
N PHE A 150 1.44 -3.57 21.44
CA PHE A 150 1.16 -3.39 20.01
C PHE A 150 2.25 -4.01 19.14
N LEU A 151 3.52 -3.64 19.34
CA LEU A 151 4.63 -4.22 18.55
C LEU A 151 4.81 -5.70 18.80
N LYS A 152 4.65 -6.15 20.05
CA LYS A 152 4.69 -7.57 20.38
C LYS A 152 3.63 -8.35 19.58
N ALA A 153 2.42 -7.85 19.49
CA ALA A 153 1.35 -8.48 18.72
C ALA A 153 1.62 -8.40 17.21
N LEU A 154 2.03 -7.20 16.71
CA LEU A 154 2.31 -6.98 15.29
C LEU A 154 3.47 -7.85 14.78
N ASN A 155 4.48 -8.13 15.61
CA ASN A 155 5.66 -8.93 15.26
C ASN A 155 5.49 -10.44 15.59
N THR A 156 4.28 -10.88 15.97
CA THR A 156 4.01 -12.30 16.19
C THR A 156 3.72 -13.01 14.87
N GLY A 157 4.40 -14.11 14.61
CA GLY A 157 4.24 -14.92 13.39
C GLY A 157 4.96 -14.30 12.18
N ASP A 158 4.45 -14.56 10.98
CA ASP A 158 5.03 -14.06 9.73
C ASP A 158 4.94 -12.53 9.64
N ASP A 159 6.08 -11.87 9.51
CA ASP A 159 6.17 -10.41 9.43
C ASP A 159 5.83 -9.86 8.05
N THR A 160 5.86 -10.71 7.04
CA THR A 160 5.67 -10.36 5.62
C THR A 160 4.62 -11.26 4.94
N PRO A 161 3.38 -11.31 5.48
CA PRO A 161 2.37 -12.24 4.99
C PRO A 161 1.90 -11.91 3.57
N GLY A 162 1.49 -12.97 2.86
CA GLY A 162 0.90 -12.86 1.53
C GLY A 162 1.91 -12.75 0.39
N ALA A 163 1.44 -12.35 -0.78
CA ALA A 163 2.26 -12.17 -1.98
C ALA A 163 2.77 -10.72 -2.14
N VAL A 164 2.79 -9.96 -1.05
CA VAL A 164 3.19 -8.56 -1.02
C VAL A 164 4.70 -8.43 -1.15
N ARG A 165 5.18 -7.48 -1.96
CA ARG A 165 6.60 -7.08 -1.98
C ARG A 165 6.88 -6.16 -0.80
N TYR A 166 7.59 -6.66 0.21
CA TYR A 166 7.96 -5.84 1.38
C TYR A 166 9.33 -5.22 1.19
N MET A 167 9.41 -3.90 1.23
CA MET A 167 10.66 -3.15 1.28
C MET A 167 10.76 -2.35 2.56
N THR A 168 11.88 -2.44 3.26
CA THR A 168 12.23 -1.54 4.35
C THR A 168 13.47 -0.73 3.99
N LEU A 169 13.35 0.59 4.04
CA LEU A 169 14.42 1.51 3.72
C LEU A 169 14.89 2.25 4.96
N TRP A 170 16.20 2.29 5.15
CA TRP A 170 16.85 3.04 6.21
C TRP A 170 17.78 4.11 5.65
N GLY A 171 17.65 5.34 6.17
CA GLY A 171 18.54 6.45 5.87
C GLY A 171 19.83 6.33 6.67
N GLY A 172 20.98 6.37 5.99
CA GLY A 172 22.28 6.16 6.65
C GLY A 172 22.66 7.21 7.69
N SER A 173 21.92 8.33 7.74
CA SER A 173 22.04 9.38 8.74
C SER A 173 20.81 9.49 9.65
N ASP A 174 19.91 8.51 9.64
CA ASP A 174 18.76 8.47 10.54
C ASP A 174 19.22 8.13 11.97
N THR A 175 19.12 9.11 12.85
CA THR A 175 19.43 8.98 14.28
C THR A 175 18.18 8.78 15.14
N THR A 176 16.99 8.82 14.55
CA THR A 176 15.72 8.66 15.25
C THR A 176 15.33 7.17 15.34
N VAL A 177 15.43 6.46 14.21
CA VAL A 177 15.12 5.03 14.14
C VAL A 177 16.41 4.27 13.80
N PRO A 178 16.91 3.42 14.70
CA PRO A 178 18.11 2.63 14.42
C PRO A 178 17.84 1.61 13.32
N GLN A 179 18.86 1.33 12.49
CA GLN A 179 18.75 0.38 11.38
C GLN A 179 18.20 -0.99 11.80
N SER A 180 18.61 -1.49 12.97
CA SER A 180 18.14 -2.76 13.51
C SER A 180 16.64 -2.80 13.73
N SER A 181 16.01 -1.64 13.99
CA SER A 181 14.56 -1.54 14.19
C SER A 181 13.77 -1.46 12.88
N THR A 182 14.40 -1.18 11.74
CA THR A 182 13.67 -1.02 10.48
C THR A 182 13.45 -2.33 9.72
N LYS A 183 14.23 -3.35 9.99
CA LYS A 183 14.22 -4.60 9.25
C LYS A 183 13.01 -5.46 9.64
N LEU A 184 12.39 -6.09 8.65
CA LEU A 184 11.35 -7.10 8.85
C LEU A 184 11.93 -8.48 8.54
N ASP A 185 11.59 -9.46 9.36
CA ASP A 185 11.88 -10.85 9.03
C ASP A 185 11.00 -11.35 7.87
N GLY A 186 11.26 -12.56 7.36
CA GLY A 186 10.34 -13.21 6.39
C GLY A 186 10.55 -12.85 4.92
N GLY A 187 11.63 -12.17 4.55
CA GLY A 187 12.00 -11.98 3.14
C GLY A 187 11.79 -10.56 2.60
N ALA A 188 11.67 -9.57 3.48
CA ALA A 188 11.66 -8.17 3.06
C ALA A 188 12.97 -7.76 2.39
N CYS A 189 12.86 -6.89 1.39
CA CYS A 189 14.00 -6.20 0.81
C CYS A 189 14.51 -5.12 1.77
N TYR A 190 15.81 -5.12 2.04
CA TYR A 190 16.45 -4.08 2.86
C TYR A 190 17.20 -3.11 1.99
N VAL A 191 16.83 -1.84 2.05
CA VAL A 191 17.49 -0.77 1.30
C VAL A 191 18.14 0.22 2.26
N THR A 192 19.37 0.61 1.97
CA THR A 192 20.06 1.71 2.67
C THR A 192 20.32 2.83 1.69
N VAL A 193 19.90 4.05 2.05
CA VAL A 193 20.23 5.29 1.31
C VAL A 193 21.13 6.13 2.17
N PRO A 194 22.41 6.27 1.80
CA PRO A 194 23.37 7.06 2.57
C PRO A 194 22.94 8.53 2.73
N LYS A 195 23.33 9.14 3.86
CA LYS A 195 23.13 10.57 4.16
C LYS A 195 21.67 11.05 4.32
N VAL A 196 20.69 10.18 4.22
CA VAL A 196 19.29 10.52 4.48
C VAL A 196 19.05 10.55 5.99
N VAL A 197 18.53 11.65 6.49
CA VAL A 197 18.09 11.84 7.88
C VAL A 197 16.60 11.49 8.02
N HIS A 198 16.13 11.27 9.25
CA HIS A 198 14.75 10.80 9.49
C HIS A 198 13.66 11.73 8.91
N THR A 199 13.90 13.01 8.85
CA THR A 199 12.95 14.04 8.39
C THR A 199 13.04 14.33 6.89
N ALA A 200 13.80 13.56 6.12
CA ALA A 200 14.03 13.82 4.70
C ALA A 200 13.51 12.71 3.77
N TYR A 201 12.92 11.67 4.31
CA TYR A 201 12.47 10.52 3.49
C TYR A 201 11.48 10.90 2.40
N GLU A 202 10.54 11.79 2.68
CA GLU A 202 9.47 12.17 1.78
C GLU A 202 9.95 13.06 0.63
N GLU A 203 11.10 13.72 0.81
CA GLU A 203 11.64 14.69 -0.15
C GLU A 203 12.88 14.20 -0.89
N ASP A 204 13.60 13.20 -0.36
CA ASP A 204 14.87 12.76 -0.94
C ASP A 204 14.67 12.03 -2.27
N VAL A 205 15.47 12.40 -3.29
CA VAL A 205 15.33 11.83 -4.64
C VAL A 205 15.81 10.39 -4.72
N ALA A 206 16.81 10.00 -3.94
CA ALA A 206 17.29 8.61 -3.94
C ALA A 206 16.29 7.69 -3.22
N VAL A 207 15.61 8.20 -2.19
CA VAL A 207 14.46 7.52 -1.56
C VAL A 207 13.33 7.37 -2.56
N PHE A 208 12.94 8.44 -3.27
CA PHE A 208 11.91 8.35 -4.32
C PHE A 208 12.25 7.29 -5.36
N ASN A 209 13.47 7.25 -5.86
CA ASN A 209 13.90 6.25 -6.85
C ASN A 209 13.84 4.81 -6.28
N ALA A 210 14.10 4.63 -5.00
CA ALA A 210 13.93 3.32 -4.35
C ALA A 210 12.45 2.93 -4.23
N VAL A 211 11.59 3.88 -3.86
CA VAL A 211 10.13 3.69 -3.81
C VAL A 211 9.59 3.30 -5.18
N VAL A 212 9.95 4.03 -6.25
CA VAL A 212 9.54 3.71 -7.63
C VAL A 212 9.90 2.26 -7.99
N ARG A 213 11.13 1.81 -7.69
CA ARG A 213 11.53 0.43 -7.97
C ARG A 213 10.66 -0.59 -7.21
N ALA A 214 10.30 -0.30 -5.98
CA ALA A 214 9.46 -1.18 -5.18
C ALA A 214 8.04 -1.29 -5.74
N VAL A 215 7.43 -0.16 -6.11
CA VAL A 215 6.06 -0.11 -6.62
C VAL A 215 5.94 -0.59 -8.06
N ASP A 216 6.97 -0.39 -8.89
CA ASP A 216 7.00 -0.92 -10.27
C ASP A 216 7.30 -2.43 -10.32
N GLY A 217 7.95 -2.96 -9.29
CA GLY A 217 8.34 -4.37 -9.25
C GLY A 217 9.44 -4.72 -10.27
N GLY A 218 9.34 -5.91 -10.84
CA GLY A 218 10.33 -6.41 -11.78
C GLY A 218 11.59 -6.97 -11.10
N THR A 219 12.63 -7.28 -11.86
CA THR A 219 13.82 -7.98 -11.37
C THR A 219 14.74 -7.13 -10.50
N THR A 220 14.61 -5.80 -10.55
CA THR A 220 15.47 -4.83 -9.86
C THR A 220 14.77 -4.09 -8.73
N TRP A 221 13.60 -4.57 -8.29
CA TRP A 221 12.82 -3.91 -7.24
C TRP A 221 13.54 -3.82 -5.88
N CYS A 222 14.49 -4.72 -5.63
CA CYS A 222 15.27 -4.76 -4.40
C CYS A 222 16.75 -4.39 -4.67
N PRO A 223 17.12 -3.11 -4.68
CA PRO A 223 18.45 -2.67 -5.07
C PRO A 223 19.52 -2.87 -3.99
N GLY A 224 19.15 -3.15 -2.73
CA GLY A 224 20.08 -3.18 -1.60
C GLY A 224 20.57 -1.77 -1.22
N THR A 225 21.90 -1.57 -1.12
CA THR A 225 22.46 -0.25 -0.82
C THR A 225 22.50 0.61 -2.08
N ILE A 226 21.86 1.76 -2.02
CA ILE A 226 21.94 2.80 -3.06
C ILE A 226 23.17 3.67 -2.76
N LYS A 227 24.02 3.87 -3.77
CA LYS A 227 25.26 4.67 -3.63
C LYS A 227 25.00 6.13 -3.96
#